data_d2c1ebf54e952cc3cb0c15d87e103ba2
#
_entry.id   d2c1ebf54e952cc3cb0c15d87e103ba2
#
_cell.length_a   1.000
_cell.length_b   1.000
_cell.length_c   1.000
_cell.angle_alpha   90.00
_cell.angle_beta   90.00
_cell.angle_gamma   90.00
#
_symmetry.space_group_name_H-M   'P 1'
#
loop_
_entity.id
_entity.type
_entity.pdbx_description
1 polymer ?
#
loop_
_entity_poly.entity_id
_entity_poly.type
_entity_poly.pdbx_seq_one_letter_code
_entity_poly.pdbx_strand_id
1 'polypeptide(L)'
;MIKAFVFVDALGWKQVEKYGFLTDLLPYRRKIEMQFGYSCTAIPTILTGERPAVHGHLAFYDYAPDKSPFRKMRWLAPFLRPKSFWRRGRVRHQLSKLIKRLYGFTGYFQLYGVPVERLPQLDYCEKKDLFVQDGLAPVKNLADIWHEQGLRYLISDWRLPESENFRIAAEAFRKGVVDRAFVYSAAFDALQHDNVGNDEVLRPKVEKYAECIRGLHSALVAGGKPFELTVFSDHGMTPLRGTADVPAALAKTGLVWGEDYASAIDSTMARFWWLKDGSEAKVRAALSGLPGRWLTEDEMRHHGIWREDHKFGDAIFLADAGVQFAPSDMGVKPLNGMHGFDPVDEDSYACWLSTEPVPDSVSRVCDYFRVMTAP
;
A
#
# COMPACT_ATOMS: atom_id res chain seq x y z
N MET A 1 1.16 -23.73 -19.46
CA MET A 1 0.13 -23.76 -18.38
C MET A 1 -0.44 -22.35 -18.20
N ILE A 2 -1.75 -22.18 -18.05
CA ILE A 2 -2.41 -20.90 -17.74
C ILE A 2 -2.20 -20.59 -16.26
N LYS A 3 -1.89 -19.33 -15.89
CA LYS A 3 -1.82 -18.91 -14.48
C LYS A 3 -2.69 -17.67 -14.26
N ALA A 4 -3.58 -17.74 -13.29
CA ALA A 4 -4.44 -16.64 -12.86
C ALA A 4 -4.11 -16.23 -11.43
N PHE A 5 -3.75 -14.98 -11.25
CA PHE A 5 -3.38 -14.39 -9.96
C PHE A 5 -4.41 -13.33 -9.57
N VAL A 6 -5.09 -13.55 -8.44
CA VAL A 6 -6.11 -12.64 -7.90
C VAL A 6 -5.56 -12.00 -6.65
N PHE A 7 -5.31 -10.72 -6.71
CA PHE A 7 -4.92 -9.91 -5.56
C PHE A 7 -6.16 -9.30 -4.91
N VAL A 8 -6.34 -9.54 -3.62
CA VAL A 8 -7.40 -8.92 -2.81
C VAL A 8 -6.75 -8.17 -1.66
N ASP A 9 -6.72 -6.84 -1.79
CA ASP A 9 -6.15 -5.90 -0.82
C ASP A 9 -6.74 -6.12 0.58
N ALA A 10 -5.88 -6.22 1.58
CA ALA A 10 -6.23 -6.45 2.99
C ALA A 10 -7.00 -7.75 3.29
N LEU A 11 -7.03 -8.75 2.41
CA LEU A 11 -7.57 -10.07 2.73
C LEU A 11 -6.57 -10.82 3.64
N GLY A 12 -6.51 -10.43 4.90
CA GLY A 12 -5.58 -10.99 5.87
C GLY A 12 -5.83 -12.45 6.21
N TRP A 13 -4.79 -13.11 6.72
CA TRP A 13 -4.86 -14.52 7.11
C TRP A 13 -5.99 -14.80 8.11
N LYS A 14 -6.21 -13.94 9.11
CA LYS A 14 -7.31 -14.08 10.07
C LYS A 14 -8.69 -14.06 9.42
N GLN A 15 -8.93 -13.25 8.40
CA GLN A 15 -10.19 -13.22 7.65
C GLN A 15 -10.36 -14.49 6.84
N VAL A 16 -9.29 -14.96 6.20
CA VAL A 16 -9.29 -16.22 5.44
C VAL A 16 -9.67 -17.41 6.32
N GLU A 17 -9.10 -17.52 7.52
CA GLU A 17 -9.44 -18.56 8.48
C GLU A 17 -10.86 -18.40 9.02
N LYS A 18 -11.23 -17.19 9.48
CA LYS A 18 -12.53 -16.89 10.08
C LYS A 18 -13.70 -17.21 9.16
N TYR A 19 -13.58 -16.92 7.88
CA TYR A 19 -14.67 -17.14 6.92
C TYR A 19 -14.57 -18.45 6.18
N GLY A 20 -13.54 -19.28 6.41
CA GLY A 20 -13.29 -20.49 5.64
C GLY A 20 -13.20 -20.22 4.15
N PHE A 21 -12.56 -19.09 3.79
CA PHE A 21 -12.60 -18.53 2.44
C PHE A 21 -12.07 -19.51 1.40
N LEU A 22 -12.94 -19.99 0.51
CA LEU A 22 -12.63 -20.86 -0.63
C LEU A 22 -11.83 -22.14 -0.27
N THR A 23 -12.07 -22.72 0.91
CA THR A 23 -11.35 -23.93 1.38
C THR A 23 -11.55 -25.14 0.46
N ASP A 24 -12.69 -25.22 -0.19
CA ASP A 24 -13.05 -26.27 -1.15
C ASP A 24 -12.39 -26.10 -2.51
N LEU A 25 -12.07 -24.87 -2.90
CA LEU A 25 -11.52 -24.52 -4.20
C LEU A 25 -9.99 -24.36 -4.17
N LEU A 26 -9.46 -23.78 -3.09
CA LEU A 26 -8.05 -23.43 -2.91
C LEU A 26 -7.48 -24.16 -1.68
N PRO A 27 -7.17 -25.46 -1.81
CA PRO A 27 -6.79 -26.30 -0.67
C PRO A 27 -5.37 -25.97 -0.14
N TYR A 28 -4.49 -25.45 -0.98
CA TYR A 28 -3.13 -25.12 -0.60
C TYR A 28 -3.06 -23.70 -0.07
N ARG A 29 -2.76 -23.55 1.20
CA ARG A 29 -2.92 -22.29 1.93
C ARG A 29 -1.70 -21.99 2.77
N ARG A 30 -1.29 -20.72 2.83
CA ARG A 30 -0.17 -20.29 3.66
C ARG A 30 -0.41 -18.89 4.23
N LYS A 31 -0.09 -18.72 5.52
CA LYS A 31 0.07 -17.44 6.20
C LYS A 31 1.37 -16.79 5.71
N ILE A 32 1.32 -15.54 5.28
CA ILE A 32 2.44 -14.84 4.66
C ILE A 32 2.79 -13.58 5.45
N GLU A 33 4.07 -13.35 5.67
CA GLU A 33 4.57 -12.13 6.30
C GLU A 33 4.39 -10.94 5.33
N MET A 34 3.73 -9.88 5.81
CA MET A 34 3.54 -8.67 5.03
C MET A 34 4.86 -7.89 4.84
N GLN A 35 4.93 -7.02 3.82
CA GLN A 35 5.98 -6.02 3.71
C GLN A 35 5.69 -4.89 4.69
N PHE A 36 6.68 -4.47 5.50
CA PHE A 36 6.57 -3.29 6.35
C PHE A 36 6.17 -2.06 5.53
N GLY A 37 5.14 -1.36 5.95
CA GLY A 37 4.57 -0.19 5.28
C GLY A 37 3.08 -0.37 4.95
N TYR A 38 2.65 0.22 3.86
CA TYR A 38 1.24 0.26 3.42
C TYR A 38 1.08 -0.42 2.05
N SER A 39 -0.14 -0.45 1.50
CA SER A 39 -0.37 -0.98 0.15
C SER A 39 0.50 -0.28 -0.91
N CYS A 40 0.78 1.03 -0.76
CA CYS A 40 1.72 1.76 -1.63
C CYS A 40 3.18 1.29 -1.52
N THR A 41 3.50 0.49 -0.50
CA THR A 41 4.79 -0.21 -0.32
C THR A 41 4.68 -1.65 -0.82
N ALA A 42 3.63 -2.36 -0.41
CA ALA A 42 3.44 -3.78 -0.66
C ALA A 42 3.18 -4.06 -2.14
N ILE A 43 2.37 -3.24 -2.83
CA ILE A 43 2.08 -3.43 -4.26
C ILE A 43 3.35 -3.35 -5.11
N PRO A 44 4.22 -2.32 -5.02
CA PRO A 44 5.51 -2.32 -5.71
C PRO A 44 6.38 -3.53 -5.35
N THR A 45 6.40 -3.95 -4.07
CA THR A 45 7.14 -5.15 -3.64
C THR A 45 6.59 -6.41 -4.33
N ILE A 46 5.29 -6.59 -4.41
CA ILE A 46 4.63 -7.71 -5.09
C ILE A 46 4.92 -7.68 -6.60
N LEU A 47 4.85 -6.50 -7.21
CA LEU A 47 5.03 -6.34 -8.65
C LEU A 47 6.47 -6.43 -9.14
N THR A 48 7.48 -6.33 -8.24
CA THR A 48 8.90 -6.35 -8.61
C THR A 48 9.70 -7.46 -7.93
N GLY A 49 9.19 -8.01 -6.80
CA GLY A 49 9.97 -8.90 -5.94
C GLY A 49 11.05 -8.17 -5.12
N GLU A 50 11.20 -6.88 -5.33
CA GLU A 50 12.20 -6.06 -4.67
C GLU A 50 11.65 -5.42 -3.40
N ARG A 51 12.55 -5.04 -2.49
CA ARG A 51 12.18 -4.35 -1.25
C ARG A 51 12.12 -2.83 -1.44
N PRO A 52 11.47 -2.10 -0.52
CA PRO A 52 11.33 -0.63 -0.59
C PRO A 52 12.63 0.12 -0.83
N ALA A 53 13.74 -0.32 -0.23
CA ALA A 53 15.06 0.28 -0.44
C ALA A 53 15.50 0.26 -1.92
N VAL A 54 15.02 -0.71 -2.71
CA VAL A 54 15.35 -0.88 -4.13
C VAL A 54 14.33 -0.17 -5.02
N HIS A 55 13.02 -0.49 -4.87
CA HIS A 55 11.98 0.12 -5.73
C HIS A 55 11.60 1.54 -5.31
N GLY A 56 12.00 2.01 -4.11
CA GLY A 56 11.89 3.40 -3.72
C GLY A 56 10.51 3.85 -3.22
N HIS A 57 9.60 2.95 -2.84
CA HIS A 57 8.26 3.25 -2.32
C HIS A 57 8.11 2.74 -0.88
N LEU A 58 7.88 3.62 0.10
CA LEU A 58 7.54 3.28 1.48
C LEU A 58 6.23 3.91 1.93
N ALA A 59 5.97 5.12 1.51
CA ALA A 59 4.73 5.85 1.75
C ALA A 59 4.50 6.82 0.60
N PHE A 60 3.35 7.49 0.58
CA PHE A 60 3.01 8.37 -0.56
C PHE A 60 3.92 9.58 -0.69
N TYR A 61 4.37 10.15 0.43
CA TYR A 61 5.17 11.38 0.44
C TYR A 61 6.50 11.19 1.16
N ASP A 62 7.59 11.63 0.53
CA ASP A 62 8.93 11.71 1.12
C ASP A 62 9.39 13.17 1.16
N TYR A 63 10.18 13.55 2.17
CA TYR A 63 10.83 14.87 2.18
C TYR A 63 11.97 14.88 1.17
N ALA A 64 11.83 15.69 0.13
CA ALA A 64 12.82 15.79 -0.95
C ALA A 64 12.71 17.15 -1.66
N PRO A 65 13.14 18.27 -1.02
CA PRO A 65 12.93 19.63 -1.53
C PRO A 65 13.53 19.86 -2.92
N ASP A 66 14.64 19.19 -3.24
CA ASP A 66 15.30 19.34 -4.54
C ASP A 66 14.66 18.51 -5.65
N LYS A 67 13.97 17.41 -5.30
CA LYS A 67 13.32 16.47 -6.23
C LYS A 67 11.81 16.68 -6.31
N SER A 68 11.23 17.56 -5.48
CA SER A 68 9.78 17.79 -5.42
C SER A 68 9.22 18.22 -6.79
N PRO A 69 8.25 17.48 -7.34
CA PRO A 69 7.54 17.94 -8.55
C PRO A 69 6.76 19.22 -8.29
N PHE A 70 6.38 19.46 -7.03
CA PHE A 70 5.56 20.60 -6.61
C PHE A 70 6.37 21.85 -6.27
N ARG A 71 7.69 21.86 -6.50
CA ARG A 71 8.58 22.97 -6.11
C ARG A 71 8.11 24.35 -6.64
N LYS A 72 7.51 24.36 -7.85
CA LYS A 72 6.95 25.58 -8.44
C LYS A 72 5.73 26.12 -7.68
N MET A 73 5.04 25.30 -6.89
CA MET A 73 3.88 25.73 -6.09
C MET A 73 4.30 26.63 -4.91
N ARG A 74 5.60 26.80 -4.61
CA ARG A 74 6.08 27.74 -3.60
C ARG A 74 5.54 29.16 -3.83
N TRP A 75 5.39 29.57 -5.07
CA TRP A 75 4.85 30.87 -5.43
C TRP A 75 3.37 31.05 -5.09
N LEU A 76 2.64 29.95 -4.93
CA LEU A 76 1.22 29.98 -4.56
C LEU A 76 1.01 30.03 -3.04
N ALA A 77 2.04 29.77 -2.22
CA ALA A 77 1.94 29.70 -0.77
C ALA A 77 1.26 30.93 -0.11
N PRO A 78 1.52 32.21 -0.54
CA PRO A 78 0.84 33.37 0.00
C PRO A 78 -0.68 33.37 -0.24
N PHE A 79 -1.14 32.74 -1.32
CA PHE A 79 -2.54 32.71 -1.75
C PHE A 79 -3.32 31.53 -1.15
N LEU A 80 -2.64 30.60 -0.46
CA LEU A 80 -3.27 29.42 0.15
C LEU A 80 -3.86 29.72 1.55
N ARG A 81 -4.40 30.92 1.72
CA ARG A 81 -5.12 31.34 2.94
C ARG A 81 -6.60 31.55 2.64
N PRO A 82 -7.53 31.23 3.58
CA PRO A 82 -7.30 30.63 4.90
C PRO A 82 -7.02 29.11 4.82
N LYS A 83 -6.16 28.61 5.71
CA LYS A 83 -5.78 27.17 5.76
C LYS A 83 -6.99 26.24 5.92
N SER A 84 -8.03 26.70 6.62
CA SER A 84 -9.26 25.93 6.84
C SER A 84 -10.03 25.60 5.56
N PHE A 85 -9.97 26.47 4.55
CA PHE A 85 -10.59 26.20 3.24
C PHE A 85 -9.90 25.03 2.53
N TRP A 86 -8.57 25.03 2.49
CA TRP A 86 -7.75 24.03 1.82
C TRP A 86 -7.74 22.66 2.52
N ARG A 87 -8.23 22.59 3.77
CA ARG A 87 -8.40 21.34 4.54
C ARG A 87 -9.71 20.62 4.25
N ARG A 88 -10.66 21.23 3.54
CA ARG A 88 -11.96 20.60 3.23
C ARG A 88 -11.78 19.47 2.24
N GLY A 89 -12.32 18.27 2.53
CA GLY A 89 -12.14 17.07 1.72
C GLY A 89 -12.52 17.24 0.25
N ARG A 90 -13.66 17.91 -0.04
CA ARG A 90 -14.08 18.20 -1.43
C ARG A 90 -13.07 19.08 -2.17
N VAL A 91 -12.53 20.11 -1.52
CA VAL A 91 -11.52 21.01 -2.11
C VAL A 91 -10.24 20.21 -2.41
N ARG A 92 -9.78 19.38 -1.47
CA ARG A 92 -8.61 18.52 -1.65
C ARG A 92 -8.79 17.52 -2.79
N HIS A 93 -9.95 16.92 -2.88
CA HIS A 93 -10.24 15.99 -3.98
C HIS A 93 -10.16 16.66 -5.35
N GLN A 94 -10.74 17.86 -5.51
CA GLN A 94 -10.64 18.60 -6.76
C GLN A 94 -9.21 19.08 -7.04
N LEU A 95 -8.51 19.54 -6.00
CA LEU A 95 -7.11 19.94 -6.12
C LEU A 95 -6.22 18.74 -6.50
N SER A 96 -6.47 17.55 -5.95
CA SER A 96 -5.75 16.34 -6.34
C SER A 96 -5.94 16.03 -7.83
N LYS A 97 -7.17 16.11 -8.34
CA LYS A 97 -7.47 15.91 -9.78
C LYS A 97 -6.74 16.93 -10.65
N LEU A 98 -6.76 18.20 -10.23
CA LEU A 98 -6.08 19.29 -10.96
C LEU A 98 -4.57 19.08 -10.99
N ILE A 99 -3.96 18.79 -9.84
CA ILE A 99 -2.52 18.51 -9.74
C ILE A 99 -2.16 17.29 -10.60
N LYS A 100 -2.89 16.18 -10.46
CA LYS A 100 -2.69 14.98 -11.28
C LYS A 100 -2.65 15.29 -12.76
N ARG A 101 -3.60 16.11 -13.24
CA ARG A 101 -3.67 16.52 -14.65
C ARG A 101 -2.50 17.44 -15.05
N LEU A 102 -2.18 18.42 -14.23
CA LEU A 102 -1.14 19.42 -14.54
C LEU A 102 0.27 18.80 -14.57
N TYR A 103 0.52 17.82 -13.70
CA TYR A 103 1.82 17.15 -13.62
C TYR A 103 1.89 15.85 -14.45
N GLY A 104 0.80 15.47 -15.12
CA GLY A 104 0.75 14.28 -15.97
C GLY A 104 0.90 12.97 -15.20
N PHE A 105 0.47 12.94 -13.92
CA PHE A 105 0.54 11.72 -13.13
C PHE A 105 -0.47 10.69 -13.64
N THR A 106 -0.01 9.49 -13.96
CA THR A 106 -0.85 8.38 -14.43
C THR A 106 -1.21 7.40 -13.31
N GLY A 107 -0.41 7.34 -12.24
CA GLY A 107 -0.64 6.52 -11.06
C GLY A 107 -1.74 7.04 -10.14
N TYR A 108 -1.88 6.43 -8.99
CA TYR A 108 -2.78 6.91 -7.95
C TYR A 108 -2.22 8.21 -7.35
N PHE A 109 -3.04 9.22 -7.16
CA PHE A 109 -2.64 10.48 -6.55
C PHE A 109 -3.76 11.09 -5.71
N GLN A 110 -3.46 11.33 -4.44
CA GLN A 110 -4.37 11.97 -3.49
C GLN A 110 -3.59 12.83 -2.50
N LEU A 111 -4.07 14.04 -2.22
CA LEU A 111 -3.42 14.95 -1.27
C LEU A 111 -3.61 14.56 0.18
N TYR A 112 -4.62 13.76 0.48
CA TYR A 112 -4.98 13.37 1.86
C TYR A 112 -5.01 14.57 2.83
N GLY A 113 -4.41 14.44 4.02
CA GLY A 113 -4.27 15.47 5.05
C GLY A 113 -3.05 16.39 4.92
N VAL A 114 -2.13 16.09 4.00
CA VAL A 114 -0.85 16.80 3.86
C VAL A 114 -1.07 18.32 3.73
N PRO A 115 -0.44 19.17 4.56
CA PRO A 115 -0.53 20.62 4.42
C PRO A 115 -0.03 21.09 3.05
N VAL A 116 -0.85 21.84 2.30
CA VAL A 116 -0.53 22.25 0.93
C VAL A 116 0.75 23.07 0.87
N GLU A 117 1.03 23.83 1.92
CA GLU A 117 2.26 24.60 2.07
C GLU A 117 3.54 23.76 2.18
N ARG A 118 3.43 22.48 2.53
CA ARG A 118 4.57 21.53 2.59
C ARG A 118 4.87 20.87 1.24
N LEU A 119 3.88 20.82 0.33
CA LEU A 119 4.03 20.16 -0.97
C LEU A 119 5.30 20.55 -1.74
N PRO A 120 5.72 21.84 -1.78
CA PRO A 120 6.95 22.22 -2.49
C PRO A 120 8.22 21.52 -2.01
N GLN A 121 8.20 20.91 -0.84
CA GLN A 121 9.34 20.19 -0.25
C GLN A 121 9.15 18.68 -0.22
N LEU A 122 8.03 18.18 -0.76
CA LEU A 122 7.69 16.76 -0.74
C LEU A 122 7.76 16.16 -2.14
N ASP A 123 8.29 14.96 -2.25
CA ASP A 123 8.13 14.12 -3.42
C ASP A 123 6.95 13.16 -3.22
N TYR A 124 6.35 12.70 -4.33
CA TYR A 124 5.25 11.75 -4.34
C TYR A 124 5.69 10.45 -5.03
N CYS A 125 5.41 9.28 -4.43
CA CYS A 125 5.95 8.03 -4.96
C CYS A 125 5.21 7.52 -6.21
N GLU A 126 3.88 7.51 -6.25
CA GLU A 126 3.09 6.90 -7.34
C GLU A 126 2.76 7.88 -8.48
N LYS A 127 3.77 8.50 -9.07
CA LYS A 127 3.59 9.41 -10.21
C LYS A 127 3.15 8.68 -11.47
N LYS A 128 3.61 7.42 -11.65
CA LYS A 128 3.29 6.54 -12.77
C LYS A 128 2.33 5.45 -12.32
N ASP A 129 1.57 4.92 -13.26
CA ASP A 129 0.79 3.71 -13.06
C ASP A 129 1.74 2.53 -12.82
N LEU A 130 1.60 1.86 -11.68
CA LEU A 130 2.48 0.77 -11.26
C LEU A 130 2.29 -0.52 -12.07
N PHE A 131 1.11 -0.67 -12.70
CA PHE A 131 0.68 -1.90 -13.36
C PHE A 131 0.99 -1.97 -14.85
N VAL A 132 1.60 -0.93 -15.41
CA VAL A 132 2.01 -0.88 -16.81
C VAL A 132 3.51 -1.10 -16.95
N GLN A 133 3.98 -1.39 -18.17
CA GLN A 133 5.40 -1.45 -18.48
C GLN A 133 6.10 -0.14 -18.09
N ASP A 134 7.32 -0.22 -17.59
CA ASP A 134 8.09 0.91 -17.04
C ASP A 134 7.41 1.67 -15.89
N GLY A 135 6.34 1.13 -15.31
CA GLY A 135 5.59 1.76 -14.21
C GLY A 135 6.44 1.98 -12.95
N LEU A 136 7.40 1.09 -12.72
CA LEU A 136 8.33 1.12 -11.58
C LEU A 136 9.80 1.32 -11.99
N ALA A 137 10.04 1.82 -13.23
CA ALA A 137 11.39 2.04 -13.71
C ALA A 137 12.24 2.89 -12.73
N PRO A 138 13.52 2.54 -12.53
CA PRO A 138 14.33 1.60 -13.32
C PRO A 138 14.17 0.11 -12.94
N VAL A 139 13.37 -0.22 -11.92
CA VAL A 139 13.10 -1.60 -11.52
C VAL A 139 12.05 -2.19 -12.46
N LYS A 140 12.31 -3.37 -12.99
CA LYS A 140 11.35 -4.07 -13.85
C LYS A 140 10.21 -4.62 -13.01
N ASN A 141 8.99 -4.39 -13.47
CA ASN A 141 7.79 -4.92 -12.83
C ASN A 141 7.23 -6.16 -13.55
N LEU A 142 6.13 -6.68 -13.05
CA LEU A 142 5.47 -7.87 -13.59
C LEU A 142 5.09 -7.71 -15.07
N ALA A 143 4.62 -6.52 -15.49
CA ALA A 143 4.26 -6.25 -16.88
C ALA A 143 5.49 -6.29 -17.81
N ASP A 144 6.64 -5.78 -17.32
CA ASP A 144 7.90 -5.81 -18.07
C ASP A 144 8.36 -7.25 -18.29
N ILE A 145 8.38 -8.06 -17.23
CA ILE A 145 8.85 -9.45 -17.31
C ILE A 145 7.93 -10.30 -18.18
N TRP A 146 6.61 -10.19 -18.02
CA TRP A 146 5.67 -10.94 -18.86
C TRP A 146 5.75 -10.55 -20.34
N HIS A 147 5.99 -9.26 -20.63
CA HIS A 147 6.24 -8.79 -21.98
C HIS A 147 7.54 -9.38 -22.57
N GLU A 148 8.63 -9.33 -21.82
CA GLU A 148 9.94 -9.89 -22.23
C GLU A 148 9.88 -11.41 -22.46
N GLN A 149 9.04 -12.10 -21.70
CA GLN A 149 8.78 -13.54 -21.86
C GLN A 149 7.89 -13.85 -23.07
N GLY A 150 7.39 -12.85 -23.79
CA GLY A 150 6.47 -13.01 -24.92
C GLY A 150 5.11 -13.61 -24.55
N LEU A 151 4.69 -13.46 -23.29
CA LEU A 151 3.41 -13.97 -22.79
C LEU A 151 2.27 -13.07 -23.25
N ARG A 152 1.13 -13.70 -23.55
CA ARG A 152 -0.15 -12.99 -23.69
C ARG A 152 -0.72 -12.80 -22.28
N TYR A 153 -0.74 -11.57 -21.80
CA TYR A 153 -1.15 -11.31 -20.43
C TYR A 153 -2.22 -10.24 -20.29
N LEU A 154 -2.89 -10.28 -19.16
CA LEU A 154 -3.85 -9.29 -18.70
C LEU A 154 -3.46 -8.83 -17.31
N ILE A 155 -3.31 -7.52 -17.10
CA ILE A 155 -3.27 -6.89 -15.79
C ILE A 155 -4.49 -5.98 -15.69
N SER A 156 -5.26 -6.09 -14.62
CA SER A 156 -6.48 -5.30 -14.40
C SER A 156 -6.21 -3.80 -14.42
N ASP A 157 -7.12 -3.03 -14.98
CA ASP A 157 -7.14 -1.58 -14.76
C ASP A 157 -7.77 -1.29 -13.39
N TRP A 158 -6.98 -0.80 -12.46
CA TRP A 158 -7.41 -0.44 -11.10
C TRP A 158 -8.48 0.70 -11.07
N ARG A 159 -8.71 1.37 -12.19
CA ARG A 159 -9.73 2.41 -12.34
C ARG A 159 -11.13 1.85 -12.62
N LEU A 160 -11.20 0.60 -13.07
CA LEU A 160 -12.45 -0.07 -13.35
C LEU A 160 -13.06 -0.66 -12.07
N PRO A 161 -14.39 -0.84 -12.03
CA PRO A 161 -15.01 -1.62 -10.97
C PRO A 161 -14.43 -3.04 -10.89
N GLU A 162 -14.22 -3.56 -9.69
CA GLU A 162 -13.65 -4.91 -9.47
C GLU A 162 -14.41 -6.00 -10.23
N SER A 163 -15.75 -5.96 -10.21
CA SER A 163 -16.60 -6.92 -10.94
C SER A 163 -16.33 -6.92 -12.45
N GLU A 164 -16.00 -5.77 -13.00
CA GLU A 164 -15.64 -5.64 -14.41
C GLU A 164 -14.26 -6.25 -14.70
N ASN A 165 -13.29 -6.06 -13.83
CA ASN A 165 -11.97 -6.70 -13.92
C ASN A 165 -12.08 -8.23 -13.90
N PHE A 166 -12.89 -8.78 -12.99
CA PHE A 166 -13.18 -10.22 -12.98
C PHE A 166 -13.88 -10.71 -14.26
N ARG A 167 -14.85 -9.96 -14.76
CA ARG A 167 -15.57 -10.28 -16.00
C ARG A 167 -14.63 -10.31 -17.21
N ILE A 168 -13.77 -9.28 -17.34
CA ILE A 168 -12.79 -9.19 -18.42
C ILE A 168 -11.81 -10.37 -18.37
N ALA A 169 -11.26 -10.68 -17.18
CA ALA A 169 -10.35 -11.81 -17.01
C ALA A 169 -11.01 -13.16 -17.35
N ALA A 170 -12.23 -13.39 -16.85
CA ALA A 170 -12.98 -14.61 -17.15
C ALA A 170 -13.26 -14.77 -18.65
N GLU A 171 -13.62 -13.69 -19.33
CA GLU A 171 -13.85 -13.70 -20.77
C GLU A 171 -12.55 -13.99 -21.57
N ALA A 172 -11.43 -13.37 -21.15
CA ALA A 172 -10.13 -13.59 -21.78
C ALA A 172 -9.67 -15.04 -21.66
N PHE A 173 -9.90 -15.69 -20.52
CA PHE A 173 -9.57 -17.10 -20.32
C PHE A 173 -10.49 -18.01 -21.14
N ARG A 174 -11.82 -17.76 -21.18
CA ARG A 174 -12.74 -18.56 -22.03
C ARG A 174 -12.37 -18.48 -23.50
N LYS A 175 -11.92 -17.33 -24.00
CA LYS A 175 -11.47 -17.13 -25.37
C LYS A 175 -10.08 -17.69 -25.64
N GLY A 176 -9.32 -18.08 -24.59
CA GLY A 176 -7.95 -18.56 -24.70
C GLY A 176 -6.96 -17.53 -25.24
N VAL A 177 -7.24 -16.22 -25.03
CA VAL A 177 -6.42 -15.12 -25.58
C VAL A 177 -5.33 -14.65 -24.61
N VAL A 178 -5.31 -15.17 -23.37
CA VAL A 178 -4.28 -14.86 -22.36
C VAL A 178 -3.68 -16.12 -21.76
N ASP A 179 -2.42 -16.04 -21.38
CA ASP A 179 -1.66 -17.10 -20.71
C ASP A 179 -1.47 -16.79 -19.24
N ARG A 180 -1.45 -15.49 -18.88
CA ARG A 180 -1.31 -14.97 -17.51
C ARG A 180 -2.33 -13.85 -17.25
N ALA A 181 -2.89 -13.82 -16.06
CA ALA A 181 -3.66 -12.66 -15.61
C ALA A 181 -3.33 -12.27 -14.16
N PHE A 182 -3.28 -10.96 -13.90
CA PHE A 182 -3.23 -10.37 -12.57
C PHE A 182 -4.52 -9.56 -12.38
N VAL A 183 -5.41 -10.03 -11.52
CA VAL A 183 -6.69 -9.38 -11.21
C VAL A 183 -6.58 -8.65 -9.90
N TYR A 184 -6.66 -7.32 -9.93
CA TYR A 184 -6.52 -6.44 -8.78
C TYR A 184 -7.87 -6.06 -8.17
N SER A 185 -7.99 -6.13 -6.84
CA SER A 185 -9.18 -5.77 -6.07
C SER A 185 -8.80 -5.07 -4.77
N ALA A 186 -9.20 -3.81 -4.59
CA ALA A 186 -8.81 -2.95 -3.46
C ALA A 186 -9.97 -2.54 -2.53
N ALA A 187 -11.24 -2.81 -2.90
CA ALA A 187 -12.37 -2.28 -2.14
C ALA A 187 -12.57 -2.94 -0.76
N PHE A 188 -11.92 -4.06 -0.48
CA PHE A 188 -12.02 -4.72 0.81
C PHE A 188 -11.20 -3.98 1.87
N ASP A 189 -10.02 -3.48 1.53
CA ASP A 189 -9.23 -2.62 2.40
C ASP A 189 -10.02 -1.40 2.88
N ALA A 190 -10.56 -0.63 1.93
CA ALA A 190 -11.38 0.54 2.25
C ALA A 190 -12.60 0.21 3.14
N LEU A 191 -13.23 -0.95 2.93
CA LEU A 191 -14.37 -1.40 3.74
C LEU A 191 -13.92 -1.76 5.16
N GLN A 192 -12.76 -2.40 5.32
CA GLN A 192 -12.26 -2.83 6.62
C GLN A 192 -11.81 -1.67 7.51
N HIS A 193 -11.28 -0.59 6.94
CA HIS A 193 -10.93 0.60 7.71
C HIS A 193 -12.07 1.13 8.59
N ASP A 194 -13.30 1.08 8.08
CA ASP A 194 -14.48 1.55 8.80
C ASP A 194 -15.24 0.43 9.54
N ASN A 195 -15.01 -0.85 9.19
CA ASN A 195 -15.86 -1.96 9.61
C ASN A 195 -15.09 -3.18 10.16
N VAL A 196 -13.82 -3.03 10.54
CA VAL A 196 -13.06 -4.16 11.09
C VAL A 196 -13.82 -4.77 12.28
N GLY A 197 -13.98 -6.10 12.28
CA GLY A 197 -14.74 -6.82 13.30
C GLY A 197 -16.26 -6.84 13.11
N ASN A 198 -16.81 -6.11 12.15
CA ASN A 198 -18.25 -6.11 11.83
C ASN A 198 -18.58 -7.14 10.74
N ASP A 199 -18.93 -8.36 11.18
CA ASP A 199 -19.22 -9.47 10.26
C ASP A 199 -20.47 -9.26 9.38
N GLU A 200 -21.43 -8.49 9.83
CA GLU A 200 -22.64 -8.20 9.05
C GLU A 200 -22.29 -7.43 7.76
N VAL A 201 -21.23 -6.61 7.82
CA VAL A 201 -20.74 -5.83 6.67
C VAL A 201 -19.66 -6.57 5.89
N LEU A 202 -18.72 -7.22 6.57
CA LEU A 202 -17.56 -7.82 5.92
C LEU A 202 -17.88 -9.15 5.21
N ARG A 203 -18.70 -10.00 5.83
CA ARG A 203 -19.05 -11.33 5.29
C ARG A 203 -19.66 -11.25 3.87
N PRO A 204 -20.67 -10.41 3.58
CA PRO A 204 -21.22 -10.31 2.24
C PRO A 204 -20.19 -9.89 1.19
N LYS A 205 -19.20 -9.06 1.55
CA LYS A 205 -18.13 -8.67 0.64
C LYS A 205 -17.16 -9.82 0.36
N VAL A 206 -16.81 -10.60 1.39
CA VAL A 206 -15.97 -11.81 1.25
C VAL A 206 -16.67 -12.86 0.40
N GLU A 207 -17.98 -13.08 0.61
CA GLU A 207 -18.80 -13.99 -0.19
C GLU A 207 -18.86 -13.54 -1.65
N LYS A 208 -18.95 -12.23 -1.89
CA LYS A 208 -18.93 -11.67 -3.24
C LYS A 208 -17.61 -11.93 -3.96
N TYR A 209 -16.47 -11.82 -3.26
CA TYR A 209 -15.19 -12.21 -3.83
C TYR A 209 -15.14 -13.70 -4.13
N ALA A 210 -15.65 -14.55 -3.22
CA ALA A 210 -15.72 -15.99 -3.45
C ALA A 210 -16.53 -16.32 -4.71
N GLU A 211 -17.69 -15.67 -4.94
CA GLU A 211 -18.47 -15.81 -6.17
C GLU A 211 -17.67 -15.42 -7.42
N CYS A 212 -17.01 -14.25 -7.40
CA CYS A 212 -16.22 -13.78 -8.53
C CYS A 212 -15.07 -14.73 -8.86
N ILE A 213 -14.39 -15.24 -7.84
CA ILE A 213 -13.26 -16.18 -7.99
C ILE A 213 -13.74 -17.54 -8.50
N ARG A 214 -14.89 -18.05 -8.02
CA ARG A 214 -15.53 -19.26 -8.57
C ARG A 214 -15.92 -19.09 -10.03
N GLY A 215 -16.42 -17.91 -10.40
CA GLY A 215 -16.73 -17.56 -11.79
C GLY A 215 -15.47 -17.56 -12.67
N LEU A 216 -14.36 -17.04 -12.16
CA LEU A 216 -13.07 -17.06 -12.84
C LEU A 216 -12.53 -18.49 -12.97
N HIS A 217 -12.60 -19.30 -11.91
CA HIS A 217 -12.24 -20.73 -11.95
C HIS A 217 -13.06 -21.48 -13.00
N SER A 218 -14.37 -21.29 -13.02
CA SER A 218 -15.25 -21.91 -14.04
C SER A 218 -14.86 -21.51 -15.46
N ALA A 219 -14.41 -20.27 -15.65
CA ALA A 219 -13.92 -19.79 -16.96
C ALA A 219 -12.60 -20.47 -17.36
N LEU A 220 -11.69 -20.69 -16.40
CA LEU A 220 -10.43 -21.43 -16.61
C LEU A 220 -10.69 -22.89 -16.99
N VAL A 221 -11.62 -23.57 -16.27
CA VAL A 221 -12.06 -24.94 -16.61
C VAL A 221 -12.63 -25.01 -18.01
N ALA A 222 -13.53 -24.08 -18.36
CA ALA A 222 -14.14 -24.02 -19.68
C ALA A 222 -13.11 -23.75 -20.82
N GLY A 223 -11.99 -23.12 -20.50
CA GLY A 223 -10.87 -22.91 -21.44
C GLY A 223 -10.13 -24.19 -21.84
N GLY A 224 -10.33 -25.30 -21.13
CA GLY A 224 -9.84 -26.65 -21.46
C GLY A 224 -8.32 -26.84 -21.40
N LYS A 225 -7.57 -25.88 -20.87
CA LYS A 225 -6.11 -25.96 -20.71
C LYS A 225 -5.74 -26.17 -19.25
N PRO A 226 -4.61 -26.84 -18.93
CA PRO A 226 -4.08 -26.90 -17.59
C PRO A 226 -3.87 -25.48 -17.03
N PHE A 227 -4.32 -25.24 -15.80
CA PHE A 227 -4.22 -23.92 -15.17
C PHE A 227 -3.86 -24.00 -13.68
N GLU A 228 -3.34 -22.90 -13.17
CA GLU A 228 -3.16 -22.59 -11.77
C GLU A 228 -3.96 -21.33 -11.43
N LEU A 229 -4.74 -21.37 -10.35
CA LEU A 229 -5.43 -20.22 -9.78
C LEU A 229 -4.87 -19.94 -8.40
N THR A 230 -4.38 -18.73 -8.21
CA THR A 230 -3.86 -18.23 -6.95
C THR A 230 -4.60 -17.00 -6.51
N VAL A 231 -4.98 -16.96 -5.24
CA VAL A 231 -5.54 -15.77 -4.55
C VAL A 231 -4.57 -15.37 -3.44
N PHE A 232 -4.23 -14.10 -3.35
CA PHE A 232 -3.30 -13.60 -2.34
C PHE A 232 -3.61 -12.16 -1.96
N SER A 233 -3.04 -11.73 -0.85
CA SER A 233 -3.13 -10.36 -0.35
C SER A 233 -1.75 -9.80 -0.01
N ASP A 234 -1.71 -8.54 0.35
CA ASP A 234 -0.52 -7.83 0.80
C ASP A 234 -0.41 -7.74 2.32
N HIS A 235 -1.53 -7.62 3.03
CA HIS A 235 -1.61 -7.53 4.48
C HIS A 235 -3.01 -7.91 5.00
N GLY A 236 -3.16 -7.88 6.32
CA GLY A 236 -4.43 -7.96 7.02
C GLY A 236 -4.90 -6.59 7.52
N MET A 237 -5.75 -6.59 8.58
CA MET A 237 -6.30 -5.36 9.16
C MET A 237 -6.38 -5.49 10.67
N THR A 238 -5.67 -4.62 11.38
CA THR A 238 -5.61 -4.59 12.85
C THR A 238 -6.71 -3.69 13.41
N PRO A 239 -7.55 -4.19 14.33
CA PRO A 239 -8.53 -3.37 15.02
C PRO A 239 -7.85 -2.27 15.84
N LEU A 240 -8.35 -1.04 15.73
CA LEU A 240 -7.83 0.09 16.49
C LEU A 240 -8.47 0.16 17.88
N ARG A 241 -7.63 0.51 18.86
CA ARG A 241 -7.98 0.63 20.28
C ARG A 241 -7.71 2.00 20.85
N GLY A 242 -6.98 2.85 20.12
CA GLY A 242 -6.61 4.18 20.55
C GLY A 242 -5.94 5.02 19.49
N THR A 243 -5.68 6.28 19.85
CA THR A 243 -4.98 7.23 18.98
C THR A 243 -3.85 7.92 19.73
N ALA A 244 -2.86 8.40 18.99
CA ALA A 244 -1.81 9.27 19.52
C ALA A 244 -1.66 10.52 18.64
N ASP A 245 -1.57 11.70 19.28
CA ASP A 245 -1.46 12.99 18.58
C ASP A 245 0.02 13.40 18.48
N VAL A 246 0.69 12.86 17.46
CA VAL A 246 2.09 13.20 17.15
C VAL A 246 2.25 14.69 16.82
N PRO A 247 1.42 15.33 15.97
CA PRO A 247 1.48 16.76 15.72
C PRO A 247 1.40 17.62 16.98
N ALA A 248 0.52 17.30 17.93
CA ALA A 248 0.40 18.05 19.18
C ALA A 248 1.65 17.89 20.07
N ALA A 249 2.26 16.70 20.10
CA ALA A 249 3.52 16.48 20.82
C ALA A 249 4.66 17.29 20.18
N LEU A 250 4.79 17.27 18.86
CA LEU A 250 5.80 18.04 18.13
C LEU A 250 5.63 19.57 18.32
N ALA A 251 4.40 20.06 18.36
CA ALA A 251 4.15 21.49 18.57
C ALA A 251 4.70 22.02 19.89
N LYS A 252 4.85 21.18 20.91
CA LYS A 252 5.41 21.56 22.22
C LYS A 252 6.94 21.76 22.19
N THR A 253 7.62 21.28 21.16
CA THR A 253 9.08 21.39 21.05
C THR A 253 9.56 22.79 20.68
N GLY A 254 8.68 23.61 20.11
CA GLY A 254 9.01 24.91 19.53
C GLY A 254 9.81 24.82 18.21
N LEU A 255 10.06 23.62 17.69
CA LEU A 255 10.78 23.41 16.43
C LEU A 255 9.88 23.77 15.23
N VAL A 256 10.51 24.27 14.16
CA VAL A 256 9.85 24.69 12.92
C VAL A 256 10.04 23.64 11.85
N TRP A 257 8.92 23.11 11.32
CA TRP A 257 8.94 22.17 10.21
C TRP A 257 9.53 22.82 8.94
N GLY A 258 10.47 22.15 8.29
CA GLY A 258 11.16 22.63 7.09
C GLY A 258 12.39 23.52 7.39
N GLU A 259 12.69 23.82 8.69
CA GLU A 259 13.86 24.56 9.13
C GLU A 259 14.72 23.76 10.12
N ASP A 260 14.10 23.21 11.16
CA ASP A 260 14.77 22.43 12.18
C ASP A 260 14.68 20.93 11.90
N TYR A 261 13.55 20.49 11.38
CA TYR A 261 13.26 19.12 10.98
C TYR A 261 12.22 19.08 9.88
N ALA A 262 12.12 17.95 9.18
CA ALA A 262 10.95 17.62 8.37
C ALA A 262 10.31 16.34 8.90
N SER A 263 9.03 16.16 8.65
CA SER A 263 8.31 14.94 8.98
C SER A 263 7.21 14.63 7.96
N ALA A 264 6.94 13.34 7.76
CA ALA A 264 5.74 12.82 7.16
C ALA A 264 5.10 11.89 8.18
N ILE A 265 3.86 12.19 8.57
CA ILE A 265 3.15 11.48 9.62
C ILE A 265 2.02 10.71 8.97
N ASP A 266 2.25 9.41 8.75
CA ASP A 266 1.25 8.49 8.25
C ASP A 266 0.39 7.95 9.41
N SER A 267 -0.54 7.02 9.12
CA SER A 267 -1.48 6.54 10.14
C SER A 267 -0.84 5.72 11.26
N THR A 268 0.29 5.02 10.98
CA THR A 268 0.95 4.13 11.94
C THR A 268 2.43 4.39 12.08
N MET A 269 3.02 5.19 11.21
CA MET A 269 4.42 5.59 11.31
C MET A 269 4.59 7.10 11.11
N ALA A 270 5.53 7.70 11.84
CA ALA A 270 6.00 9.05 11.64
C ALA A 270 7.48 9.00 11.27
N ARG A 271 7.80 9.55 10.10
CA ARG A 271 9.14 9.57 9.53
C ARG A 271 9.73 10.96 9.68
N PHE A 272 11.02 11.05 10.05
CA PHE A 272 11.70 12.30 10.38
C PHE A 272 12.98 12.46 9.59
N TRP A 273 13.27 13.70 9.17
CA TRP A 273 14.54 14.15 8.59
C TRP A 273 15.06 15.28 9.45
N TRP A 274 16.32 15.16 9.90
CA TRP A 274 16.96 16.13 10.78
C TRP A 274 17.66 17.21 9.96
N LEU A 275 17.16 18.44 10.03
CA LEU A 275 17.68 19.56 9.24
C LEU A 275 18.62 20.45 10.05
N LYS A 276 18.62 20.30 11.40
CA LYS A 276 19.43 21.11 12.31
C LYS A 276 19.82 20.28 13.53
N ASP A 277 21.06 20.50 13.99
CA ASP A 277 21.59 19.84 15.17
C ASP A 277 20.71 20.06 16.40
N GLY A 278 20.53 19.00 17.21
CA GLY A 278 19.72 19.00 18.41
C GLY A 278 18.21 18.87 18.19
N SER A 279 17.71 18.89 16.96
CA SER A 279 16.29 18.66 16.64
C SER A 279 15.87 17.25 17.00
N GLU A 280 16.70 16.26 16.70
CA GLU A 280 16.44 14.85 17.02
C GLU A 280 16.16 14.65 18.51
N ALA A 281 17.02 15.13 19.38
CA ALA A 281 16.88 14.95 20.83
C ALA A 281 15.55 15.53 21.35
N LYS A 282 15.15 16.71 20.85
CA LYS A 282 13.88 17.36 21.23
C LYS A 282 12.67 16.59 20.72
N VAL A 283 12.71 16.10 19.48
CA VAL A 283 11.62 15.29 18.90
C VAL A 283 11.49 13.96 19.65
N ARG A 284 12.61 13.26 19.89
CA ARG A 284 12.61 12.00 20.64
C ARG A 284 12.03 12.18 22.05
N ALA A 285 12.42 13.25 22.74
CA ALA A 285 11.87 13.58 24.07
C ALA A 285 10.36 13.88 24.01
N ALA A 286 9.90 14.61 22.99
CA ALA A 286 8.49 14.94 22.84
C ALA A 286 7.59 13.71 22.56
N LEU A 287 8.11 12.69 21.88
CA LEU A 287 7.36 11.48 21.54
C LEU A 287 7.53 10.35 22.57
N SER A 288 8.41 10.48 23.56
CA SER A 288 8.74 9.41 24.52
C SER A 288 7.55 8.92 25.36
N GLY A 289 6.50 9.72 25.50
CA GLY A 289 5.26 9.35 26.22
C GLY A 289 4.13 8.85 25.34
N LEU A 290 4.32 8.75 24.02
CA LEU A 290 3.30 8.24 23.11
C LEU A 290 3.42 6.72 22.95
N PRO A 291 2.30 6.02 22.71
CA PRO A 291 2.32 4.57 22.46
C PRO A 291 2.95 4.28 21.10
N GLY A 292 4.20 3.85 21.13
CA GLY A 292 5.01 3.57 19.95
C GLY A 292 6.48 3.50 20.31
N ARG A 293 7.31 3.19 19.33
CA ARG A 293 8.75 3.02 19.48
C ARG A 293 9.52 3.53 18.27
N TRP A 294 10.76 3.89 18.48
CA TRP A 294 11.69 4.18 17.40
C TRP A 294 12.22 2.88 16.80
N LEU A 295 12.20 2.77 15.48
CA LEU A 295 12.91 1.69 14.79
C LEU A 295 14.41 1.90 14.90
N THR A 296 15.14 0.83 15.12
CA THR A 296 16.59 0.79 15.00
C THR A 296 17.00 0.70 13.52
N GLU A 297 18.25 1.02 13.21
CA GLU A 297 18.78 0.85 11.86
C GLU A 297 18.74 -0.62 11.43
N ASP A 298 19.04 -1.56 12.32
CA ASP A 298 18.99 -2.98 12.04
C ASP A 298 17.56 -3.44 11.68
N GLU A 299 16.54 -2.93 12.38
CA GLU A 299 15.14 -3.19 12.03
C GLU A 299 14.78 -2.59 10.67
N MET A 300 15.22 -1.36 10.39
CA MET A 300 14.98 -0.75 9.08
C MET A 300 15.66 -1.55 7.96
N ARG A 301 16.86 -2.08 8.18
CA ARG A 301 17.54 -2.99 7.25
C ARG A 301 16.80 -4.32 7.10
N HIS A 302 16.36 -4.90 8.23
CA HIS A 302 15.56 -6.14 8.23
C HIS A 302 14.28 -5.98 7.42
N HIS A 303 13.57 -4.87 7.58
CA HIS A 303 12.34 -4.57 6.82
C HIS A 303 12.61 -4.12 5.37
N GLY A 304 13.87 -3.94 4.99
CA GLY A 304 14.28 -3.51 3.64
C GLY A 304 13.90 -2.08 3.31
N ILE A 305 13.85 -1.20 4.33
CA ILE A 305 13.49 0.21 4.20
C ILE A 305 14.65 1.16 4.49
N TRP A 306 15.79 0.64 4.95
CA TRP A 306 16.98 1.47 5.17
C TRP A 306 17.66 1.85 3.87
N ARG A 307 18.05 3.11 3.71
CA ARG A 307 18.75 3.65 2.54
C ARG A 307 19.82 4.66 2.98
N GLU A 308 20.98 4.63 2.34
CA GLU A 308 22.08 5.58 2.59
C GLU A 308 21.71 7.04 2.27
N ASP A 309 20.80 7.26 1.31
CA ASP A 309 20.32 8.60 0.94
C ASP A 309 19.22 9.12 1.87
N HIS A 310 18.87 8.38 2.92
CA HIS A 310 17.84 8.70 3.90
C HIS A 310 16.49 9.10 3.28
N LYS A 311 16.18 8.58 2.07
CA LYS A 311 14.95 8.90 1.35
C LYS A 311 13.71 8.72 2.22
N PHE A 312 13.68 7.68 3.06
CA PHE A 312 12.53 7.35 3.89
C PHE A 312 12.56 7.95 5.30
N GLY A 313 13.56 8.80 5.57
CA GLY A 313 13.78 9.44 6.85
C GLY A 313 15.07 8.98 7.53
N ASP A 314 15.60 9.84 8.40
CA ASP A 314 16.72 9.52 9.30
C ASP A 314 16.26 8.63 10.45
N ALA A 315 14.99 8.76 10.84
CA ALA A 315 14.38 7.98 11.92
C ALA A 315 12.88 7.75 11.66
N ILE A 316 12.38 6.62 12.14
CA ILE A 316 10.96 6.24 12.06
C ILE A 316 10.44 5.92 13.46
N PHE A 317 9.37 6.61 13.87
CA PHE A 317 8.59 6.30 15.06
C PHE A 317 7.36 5.51 14.64
N LEU A 318 7.29 4.25 15.07
CA LEU A 318 6.23 3.29 14.72
C LEU A 318 5.24 3.21 15.88
N ALA A 319 3.95 3.29 15.59
CA ALA A 319 2.88 3.10 16.55
C ALA A 319 2.83 1.66 17.06
N ASP A 320 2.44 1.48 18.32
CA ASP A 320 2.08 0.17 18.85
C ASP A 320 0.85 -0.38 18.10
N ALA A 321 0.79 -1.70 17.88
CA ALA A 321 -0.33 -2.33 17.18
C ALA A 321 -1.67 -1.97 17.83
N GLY A 322 -2.61 -1.50 17.01
CA GLY A 322 -3.91 -1.00 17.46
C GLY A 322 -3.96 0.48 17.87
N VAL A 323 -2.88 1.23 17.66
CA VAL A 323 -2.85 2.69 17.87
C VAL A 323 -2.69 3.41 16.54
N GLN A 324 -3.55 4.38 16.26
CA GLN A 324 -3.44 5.23 15.07
C GLN A 324 -2.87 6.61 15.44
N PHE A 325 -1.96 7.13 14.63
CA PHE A 325 -1.59 8.55 14.69
C PHE A 325 -2.71 9.38 14.05
N ALA A 326 -3.47 10.10 14.88
CA ALA A 326 -4.55 10.98 14.46
C ALA A 326 -4.59 12.26 15.34
N PRO A 327 -4.50 13.46 14.70
CA PRO A 327 -4.43 13.72 13.27
C PRO A 327 -3.10 13.31 12.64
N SER A 328 -3.12 13.06 11.30
CA SER A 328 -1.95 12.72 10.52
C SER A 328 -2.01 13.36 9.13
N ASP A 329 -0.98 13.15 8.31
CA ASP A 329 -0.98 13.57 6.91
C ASP A 329 -1.96 12.74 6.06
N MET A 330 -2.47 11.62 6.58
CA MET A 330 -3.51 10.80 5.93
C MET A 330 -4.93 11.29 6.27
N GLY A 331 -5.16 11.86 7.45
CA GLY A 331 -6.46 12.36 7.85
C GLY A 331 -6.51 12.83 9.30
N VAL A 332 -7.69 13.33 9.69
CA VAL A 332 -7.92 13.85 11.04
C VAL A 332 -8.81 12.96 11.89
N LYS A 333 -9.59 12.05 11.26
CA LYS A 333 -10.51 11.17 11.94
C LYS A 333 -9.85 9.85 12.28
N PRO A 334 -10.06 9.33 13.50
CA PRO A 334 -9.76 7.94 13.79
C PRO A 334 -10.58 7.00 12.89
N LEU A 335 -9.99 5.86 12.55
CA LEU A 335 -10.63 4.75 11.86
C LEU A 335 -10.97 3.65 12.87
N ASN A 336 -11.62 2.58 12.42
CA ASN A 336 -11.88 1.40 13.24
C ASN A 336 -10.79 0.33 13.07
N GLY A 337 -10.16 0.27 11.90
CA GLY A 337 -9.05 -0.61 11.58
C GLY A 337 -7.95 0.10 10.82
N MET A 338 -6.72 -0.37 11.01
CA MET A 338 -5.54 0.13 10.29
C MET A 338 -4.54 -1.00 10.07
N HIS A 339 -3.67 -0.81 9.12
CA HIS A 339 -2.53 -1.67 8.80
C HIS A 339 -1.24 -0.84 8.75
N GLY A 340 -0.09 -1.45 8.46
CA GLY A 340 1.20 -0.76 8.42
C GLY A 340 1.88 -0.70 9.80
N PHE A 341 1.51 -1.61 10.71
CA PHE A 341 2.20 -1.89 11.96
C PHE A 341 3.44 -2.74 11.74
N ASP A 342 4.07 -3.16 12.82
CA ASP A 342 5.16 -4.14 12.76
C ASP A 342 4.66 -5.44 12.09
N PRO A 343 5.37 -6.02 11.11
CA PRO A 343 4.95 -7.25 10.43
C PRO A 343 4.73 -8.47 11.34
N VAL A 344 5.24 -8.45 12.57
CA VAL A 344 4.98 -9.49 13.56
C VAL A 344 3.59 -9.40 14.20
N ASP A 345 2.84 -8.33 13.96
CA ASP A 345 1.45 -8.22 14.43
C ASP A 345 0.58 -9.28 13.76
N GLU A 346 -0.12 -10.06 14.59
CA GLU A 346 -0.92 -11.22 14.15
C GLU A 346 -2.11 -10.84 13.23
N ASP A 347 -2.60 -9.61 13.30
CA ASP A 347 -3.66 -9.10 12.43
C ASP A 347 -3.13 -8.59 11.08
N SER A 348 -1.81 -8.41 10.97
CA SER A 348 -1.15 -7.84 9.79
C SER A 348 -0.80 -8.86 8.71
N TYR A 349 -0.82 -10.17 9.02
CA TYR A 349 -0.41 -11.19 8.07
C TYR A 349 -1.27 -11.25 6.81
N ALA A 350 -0.61 -11.33 5.67
CA ALA A 350 -1.18 -11.63 4.36
C ALA A 350 -1.50 -13.12 4.19
N CYS A 351 -2.08 -13.48 3.06
CA CYS A 351 -2.38 -14.85 2.69
C CYS A 351 -1.91 -15.21 1.28
N TRP A 352 -1.67 -16.51 1.07
CA TRP A 352 -1.53 -17.14 -0.24
C TRP A 352 -2.39 -18.38 -0.29
N LEU A 353 -3.30 -18.48 -1.25
CA LEU A 353 -4.26 -19.56 -1.46
C LEU A 353 -4.15 -20.02 -2.91
N SER A 354 -4.02 -21.32 -3.18
CA SER A 354 -3.79 -21.81 -4.54
C SER A 354 -4.48 -23.15 -4.80
N THR A 355 -4.73 -23.43 -6.09
CA THR A 355 -5.09 -24.77 -6.57
C THR A 355 -3.91 -25.73 -6.61
N GLU A 356 -2.68 -25.22 -6.55
CA GLU A 356 -1.43 -25.98 -6.59
C GLU A 356 -0.63 -25.80 -5.29
N PRO A 357 0.26 -26.74 -4.94
CA PRO A 357 1.09 -26.64 -3.73
C PRO A 357 1.85 -25.31 -3.65
N VAL A 358 1.79 -24.67 -2.48
CA VAL A 358 2.53 -23.42 -2.23
C VAL A 358 4.03 -23.74 -2.16
N PRO A 359 4.89 -23.15 -3.01
CA PRO A 359 6.34 -23.37 -2.92
C PRO A 359 6.90 -23.01 -1.54
N ASP A 360 7.80 -23.81 -0.99
CA ASP A 360 8.39 -23.57 0.35
C ASP A 360 9.08 -22.21 0.46
N SER A 361 9.53 -21.70 -0.64
CA SER A 361 10.18 -20.38 -0.74
C SER A 361 9.24 -19.19 -0.65
N VAL A 362 7.91 -19.39 -0.59
CA VAL A 362 6.92 -18.33 -0.44
C VAL A 362 6.59 -18.14 1.03
N SER A 363 7.20 -17.17 1.67
CA SER A 363 6.99 -16.83 3.09
C SER A 363 6.66 -15.36 3.33
N ARG A 364 7.01 -14.50 2.37
CA ARG A 364 6.83 -13.05 2.40
C ARG A 364 6.20 -12.57 1.11
N VAL A 365 5.56 -11.43 1.13
CA VAL A 365 4.90 -10.86 -0.08
C VAL A 365 5.87 -10.58 -1.23
N CYS A 366 7.14 -10.31 -0.96
CA CYS A 366 8.17 -10.17 -2.01
C CYS A 366 8.45 -11.46 -2.79
N ASP A 367 8.15 -12.62 -2.22
CA ASP A 367 8.35 -13.92 -2.87
C ASP A 367 7.33 -14.20 -3.98
N TYR A 368 6.19 -13.50 -3.98
CA TYR A 368 5.11 -13.69 -4.96
C TYR A 368 5.59 -13.47 -6.39
N PHE A 369 6.41 -12.43 -6.61
CA PHE A 369 6.94 -12.09 -7.93
C PHE A 369 7.61 -13.25 -8.62
N ARG A 370 8.45 -14.01 -7.89
CA ARG A 370 9.16 -15.16 -8.45
C ARG A 370 8.19 -16.25 -8.92
N VAL A 371 7.09 -16.48 -8.20
CA VAL A 371 6.06 -17.45 -8.61
C VAL A 371 5.28 -16.94 -9.82
N MET A 372 4.94 -15.65 -9.83
CA MET A 372 4.19 -15.03 -10.94
C MET A 372 5.00 -14.98 -12.24
N THR A 373 6.32 -14.84 -12.13
CA THR A 373 7.23 -14.76 -13.29
C THR A 373 7.83 -16.09 -13.70
N ALA A 374 7.64 -17.16 -12.92
CA ALA A 374 8.09 -18.49 -13.27
C ALA A 374 7.41 -19.00 -14.57
N PRO A 375 8.15 -19.71 -15.44
CA PRO A 375 7.66 -20.23 -16.73
C PRO A 375 6.37 -21.05 -16.64
#